data_470e49450ce9a1e4c8999b35c36ac92a
#
_entry.id   470e49450ce9a1e4c8999b35c36ac92a
#
_cell.length_a   1.000
_cell.length_b   1.000
_cell.length_c   1.000
_cell.angle_alpha   90.00
_cell.angle_beta   90.00
_cell.angle_gamma   90.00
#
_symmetry.space_group_name_H-M   'P 1'
#
loop_
_entity.id
_entity.type
_entity.pdbx_description
1 polymer ?
#
loop_
_entity_poly.entity_id
_entity_poly.type
_entity_poly.pdbx_seq_one_letter_code
_entity_poly.pdbx_strand_id
1 'polypeptide(L)'
;MERIVIFDLDGTLALIDNRRDISMVDGKRDWDIFFDPKNIDMDLPNQAVIDMARMLDNTDKYQIFILSGRSDITRDTTIDWLDKYGVPYDDLVMRPKKHHFMPDNDLKQMWLDDIGVDNVAMVFDDRQQVVDMWRSNGLTTFQVADGDF
;
A
#
# COMPACT_ATOMS: atom_id res chain seq x y z
N MET A 1 -6.00 4.31 -23.87
CA MET A 1 -5.94 3.26 -22.83
C MET A 1 -5.45 3.89 -21.53
N GLU A 2 -6.18 3.69 -20.44
CA GLU A 2 -5.79 4.23 -19.12
C GLU A 2 -4.54 3.51 -18.61
N ARG A 3 -3.60 4.27 -18.08
CA ARG A 3 -2.41 3.73 -17.42
C ARG A 3 -2.66 3.60 -15.92
N ILE A 4 -1.90 2.76 -15.27
CA ILE A 4 -2.08 2.42 -13.86
C ILE A 4 -1.17 3.27 -12.99
N VAL A 5 -1.73 3.85 -11.92
CA VAL A 5 -0.98 4.43 -10.82
C VAL A 5 -1.10 3.49 -9.65
N ILE A 6 0.06 3.10 -9.09
CA ILE A 6 0.12 2.18 -7.96
C ILE A 6 0.32 2.99 -6.68
N PHE A 7 -0.51 2.71 -5.67
CA PHE A 7 -0.35 3.25 -4.31
C PHE A 7 -0.12 2.08 -3.34
N ASP A 8 0.89 2.21 -2.50
CA ASP A 8 0.99 1.42 -1.28
C ASP A 8 -0.04 1.92 -0.26
N LEU A 9 -0.34 1.12 0.75
CA LEU A 9 -1.35 1.47 1.75
C LEU A 9 -0.69 1.91 3.06
N ASP A 10 -0.02 1.00 3.76
CA ASP A 10 0.58 1.27 5.07
C ASP A 10 1.80 2.19 4.93
N GLY A 11 1.76 3.35 5.60
CA GLY A 11 2.81 4.36 5.51
C GLY A 11 2.66 5.29 4.30
N THR A 12 1.74 5.03 3.40
CA THR A 12 1.49 5.84 2.19
C THR A 12 0.12 6.51 2.25
N LEU A 13 -0.97 5.76 2.12
CA LEU A 13 -2.33 6.27 2.26
C LEU A 13 -2.77 6.32 3.72
N ALA A 14 -2.32 5.39 4.53
CA ALA A 14 -2.62 5.27 5.95
C ALA A 14 -1.37 5.54 6.79
N LEU A 15 -1.53 6.35 7.84
CA LEU A 15 -0.49 6.59 8.84
C LEU A 15 -0.60 5.51 9.91
N ILE A 16 0.43 4.67 10.01
CA ILE A 16 0.42 3.48 10.85
C ILE A 16 1.28 3.60 12.11
N ASP A 17 1.70 4.81 12.45
CA ASP A 17 2.64 5.02 13.57
C ASP A 17 2.13 4.41 14.87
N ASN A 18 0.85 4.58 15.18
CA ASN A 18 0.25 4.00 16.38
C ASN A 18 0.29 2.47 16.36
N ARG A 19 -0.04 1.83 15.25
CA ARG A 19 0.03 0.37 15.13
C ARG A 19 1.46 -0.14 15.28
N ARG A 20 2.42 0.58 14.70
CA ARG A 20 3.83 0.22 14.84
C ARG A 20 4.27 0.27 16.29
N ASP A 21 3.85 1.29 17.03
CA ASP A 21 4.21 1.45 18.44
C ASP A 21 3.58 0.39 19.34
N ILE A 22 2.26 0.21 19.25
CA ILE A 22 1.55 -0.71 20.15
C ILE A 22 1.84 -2.19 19.86
N SER A 23 2.29 -2.52 18.65
CA SER A 23 2.61 -3.89 18.27
C SER A 23 4.03 -4.32 18.60
N MET A 24 4.86 -3.42 19.13
CA MET A 24 6.19 -3.78 19.63
C MET A 24 6.07 -4.34 21.03
N VAL A 25 6.32 -5.63 21.18
CA VAL A 25 6.27 -6.36 22.45
C VAL A 25 7.63 -7.01 22.68
N ASP A 26 8.28 -6.65 23.78
CA ASP A 26 9.61 -7.18 24.15
C ASP A 26 10.66 -7.05 23.01
N GLY A 27 10.62 -5.92 22.31
CA GLY A 27 11.55 -5.62 21.21
C GLY A 27 11.24 -6.31 19.89
N LYS A 28 10.11 -6.99 19.79
CA LYS A 28 9.69 -7.69 18.58
C LYS A 28 8.30 -7.25 18.16
N ARG A 29 8.06 -7.29 16.83
CA ARG A 29 6.74 -7.02 16.27
C ARG A 29 5.78 -8.17 16.57
N ASP A 30 4.68 -7.86 17.24
CA ASP A 30 3.55 -8.79 17.37
C ASP A 30 2.60 -8.56 16.20
N TRP A 31 2.62 -9.48 15.25
CA TRP A 31 1.83 -9.34 14.01
C TRP A 31 0.33 -9.48 14.24
N ASP A 32 -0.10 -10.20 15.30
CA ASP A 32 -1.51 -10.31 15.64
C ASP A 32 -2.06 -8.96 16.13
N ILE A 33 -1.27 -8.22 16.90
CA ILE A 33 -1.63 -6.85 17.31
C ILE A 33 -1.59 -5.91 16.10
N PHE A 34 -0.54 -6.01 15.28
CA PHE A 34 -0.36 -5.14 14.12
C PHE A 34 -1.51 -5.26 13.12
N PHE A 35 -2.01 -6.47 12.90
CA PHE A 35 -3.11 -6.74 11.97
C PHE A 35 -4.47 -6.93 12.65
N ASP A 36 -4.60 -6.60 13.93
CA ASP A 36 -5.91 -6.60 14.59
C ASP A 36 -6.82 -5.55 13.91
N PRO A 37 -8.02 -5.95 13.47
CA PRO A 37 -8.95 -5.03 12.80
C PRO A 37 -9.23 -3.75 13.59
N LYS A 38 -9.30 -3.83 14.92
CA LYS A 38 -9.51 -2.65 15.78
C LYS A 38 -8.38 -1.65 15.65
N ASN A 39 -7.14 -2.14 15.53
CA ASN A 39 -5.96 -1.29 15.41
C ASN A 39 -5.86 -0.70 14.01
N ILE A 40 -6.19 -1.47 12.98
CA ILE A 40 -6.25 -0.98 11.60
C ILE A 40 -7.29 0.14 11.47
N ASP A 41 -8.44 -0.04 12.09
CA ASP A 41 -9.54 0.92 12.05
C ASP A 41 -9.19 2.27 12.68
N MET A 42 -8.19 2.29 13.56
CA MET A 42 -7.69 3.49 14.23
C MET A 42 -6.61 4.24 13.44
N ASP A 43 -6.15 3.73 12.30
CA ASP A 43 -5.17 4.42 11.48
C ASP A 43 -5.70 5.78 11.01
N LEU A 44 -4.84 6.79 11.05
CA LEU A 44 -5.18 8.11 10.52
C LEU A 44 -4.91 8.16 9.01
N PRO A 45 -5.70 8.93 8.26
CA PRO A 45 -5.46 9.08 6.83
C PRO A 45 -4.26 10.00 6.57
N ASN A 46 -3.44 9.66 5.59
CA ASN A 46 -2.47 10.60 5.04
C ASN A 46 -3.17 11.43 3.97
N GLN A 47 -3.76 12.55 4.39
CA GLN A 47 -4.64 13.32 3.54
C GLN A 47 -3.98 13.82 2.26
N ALA A 48 -2.69 14.20 2.33
CA ALA A 48 -1.96 14.68 1.15
C ALA A 48 -1.89 13.61 0.05
N VAL A 49 -1.63 12.37 0.43
CA VAL A 49 -1.54 11.26 -0.54
C VAL A 49 -2.93 10.87 -1.03
N ILE A 50 -3.94 10.87 -0.16
CA ILE A 50 -5.33 10.61 -0.55
C ILE A 50 -5.81 11.67 -1.55
N ASP A 51 -5.49 12.94 -1.32
CA ASP A 51 -5.82 14.02 -2.26
C ASP A 51 -5.18 13.78 -3.61
N MET A 52 -3.92 13.32 -3.64
CA MET A 52 -3.23 12.99 -4.88
C MET A 52 -3.95 11.86 -5.62
N ALA A 53 -4.34 10.80 -4.92
CA ALA A 53 -5.09 9.69 -5.51
C ALA A 53 -6.41 10.16 -6.12
N ARG A 54 -7.13 11.04 -5.42
CA ARG A 54 -8.38 11.62 -5.91
C ARG A 54 -8.17 12.48 -7.15
N MET A 55 -7.14 13.32 -7.15
CA MET A 55 -6.84 14.17 -8.30
C MET A 55 -6.52 13.34 -9.54
N LEU A 56 -5.70 12.29 -9.38
CA LEU A 56 -5.34 11.41 -10.48
C LEU A 56 -6.56 10.62 -10.99
N ASP A 57 -7.40 10.13 -10.09
CA ASP A 57 -8.63 9.42 -10.44
C ASP A 57 -9.58 10.32 -11.24
N ASN A 58 -9.70 11.59 -10.87
CA ASN A 58 -10.59 12.55 -11.52
C ASN A 58 -10.15 12.96 -12.92
N THR A 59 -8.91 12.66 -13.32
CA THR A 59 -8.43 13.01 -14.68
C THR A 59 -8.97 12.07 -15.74
N ASP A 60 -9.52 10.92 -15.39
CA ASP A 60 -9.94 9.83 -16.28
C ASP A 60 -8.81 9.25 -17.15
N LYS A 61 -7.57 9.59 -16.84
CA LYS A 61 -6.37 9.10 -17.56
C LYS A 61 -5.76 7.87 -16.90
N TYR A 62 -6.11 7.62 -15.64
CA TYR A 62 -5.45 6.62 -14.83
C TYR A 62 -6.44 5.71 -14.13
N GLN A 63 -6.05 4.44 -13.99
CA GLN A 63 -6.64 3.53 -13.03
C GLN A 63 -5.81 3.57 -11.76
N ILE A 64 -6.46 3.51 -10.61
CA ILE A 64 -5.80 3.53 -9.31
C ILE A 64 -5.77 2.12 -8.75
N PHE A 65 -4.58 1.57 -8.59
CA PHE A 65 -4.38 0.25 -7.97
C PHE A 65 -3.72 0.44 -6.61
N ILE A 66 -4.30 -0.17 -5.59
CA ILE A 66 -3.69 -0.25 -4.27
C ILE A 66 -3.07 -1.63 -4.11
N LEU A 67 -1.76 -1.69 -3.91
CA LEU A 67 -1.00 -2.92 -3.71
C LEU A 67 -0.46 -2.91 -2.28
N SER A 68 -1.02 -3.75 -1.42
CA SER A 68 -0.71 -3.77 0.01
C SER A 68 -0.14 -5.11 0.44
N GLY A 69 0.93 -5.07 1.23
CA GLY A 69 1.48 -6.25 1.88
C GLY A 69 0.64 -6.80 3.02
N ARG A 70 -0.49 -6.16 3.36
CA ARG A 70 -1.42 -6.67 4.38
C ARG A 70 -1.95 -8.04 3.99
N SER A 71 -2.13 -8.91 4.99
CA SER A 71 -2.86 -10.17 4.80
C SER A 71 -4.28 -9.91 4.31
N ASP A 72 -4.75 -10.71 3.37
CA ASP A 72 -6.10 -10.61 2.82
C ASP A 72 -7.20 -10.97 3.83
N ILE A 73 -6.85 -11.55 4.98
CA ILE A 73 -7.80 -11.73 6.09
C ILE A 73 -8.31 -10.39 6.64
N THR A 74 -7.57 -9.29 6.40
CA THR A 74 -7.97 -7.93 6.80
C THR A 74 -8.65 -7.17 5.67
N ARG A 75 -9.08 -7.85 4.60
CA ARG A 75 -9.61 -7.19 3.41
C ARG A 75 -10.86 -6.36 3.71
N ASP A 76 -11.82 -6.93 4.42
CA ASP A 76 -13.06 -6.23 4.72
C ASP A 76 -12.81 -4.98 5.57
N THR A 77 -11.99 -5.09 6.60
CA THR A 77 -11.59 -3.94 7.44
C THR A 77 -10.86 -2.88 6.60
N THR A 78 -10.00 -3.30 5.70
CA THR A 78 -9.26 -2.41 4.81
C THR A 78 -10.21 -1.67 3.86
N ILE A 79 -11.15 -2.35 3.25
CA ILE A 79 -12.17 -1.74 2.38
C ILE A 79 -13.00 -0.72 3.16
N ASP A 80 -13.44 -1.06 4.36
CA ASP A 80 -14.21 -0.14 5.22
C ASP A 80 -13.42 1.13 5.52
N TRP A 81 -12.13 0.99 5.82
CA TRP A 81 -11.24 2.13 6.06
C TRP A 81 -11.09 3.01 4.80
N LEU A 82 -10.87 2.40 3.64
CA LEU A 82 -10.76 3.13 2.37
C LEU A 82 -12.06 3.88 2.05
N ASP A 83 -13.21 3.25 2.25
CA ASP A 83 -14.51 3.87 2.03
C ASP A 83 -14.75 5.03 3.00
N LYS A 84 -14.39 4.85 4.27
CA LYS A 84 -14.54 5.88 5.31
C LYS A 84 -13.80 7.17 4.94
N TYR A 85 -12.61 7.06 4.37
CA TYR A 85 -11.79 8.22 4.00
C TYR A 85 -11.90 8.61 2.54
N GLY A 86 -12.79 7.95 1.78
CA GLY A 86 -13.07 8.28 0.40
C GLY A 86 -11.87 8.08 -0.53
N VAL A 87 -11.10 7.02 -0.32
CA VAL A 87 -9.95 6.70 -1.17
C VAL A 87 -10.45 5.97 -2.42
N PRO A 88 -10.20 6.52 -3.62
CA PRO A 88 -10.60 5.84 -4.85
C PRO A 88 -9.65 4.68 -5.15
N TYR A 89 -10.18 3.61 -5.70
CA TYR A 89 -9.36 2.54 -6.28
C TYR A 89 -10.18 1.73 -7.28
N ASP A 90 -9.52 1.26 -8.32
CA ASP A 90 -10.10 0.34 -9.31
C ASP A 90 -9.78 -1.11 -8.94
N ASP A 91 -8.64 -1.34 -8.28
CA ASP A 91 -8.25 -2.65 -7.79
C ASP A 91 -7.50 -2.53 -6.46
N LEU A 92 -7.76 -3.48 -5.57
CA LEU A 92 -7.09 -3.63 -4.29
C LEU A 92 -6.48 -5.03 -4.22
N VAL A 93 -5.16 -5.09 -4.23
CA VAL A 93 -4.41 -6.34 -4.19
C VAL A 93 -3.76 -6.47 -2.81
N MET A 94 -4.03 -7.58 -2.14
CA MET A 94 -3.53 -7.85 -0.80
C MET A 94 -2.82 -9.20 -0.75
N ARG A 95 -1.98 -9.39 0.26
CA ARG A 95 -1.17 -10.60 0.44
C ARG A 95 -2.05 -11.81 0.64
N PRO A 96 -2.01 -12.82 -0.26
CA PRO A 96 -2.73 -14.07 -0.02
C PRO A 96 -2.00 -14.93 1.02
N LYS A 97 -2.74 -15.79 1.70
CA LYS A 97 -2.21 -16.66 2.76
C LYS A 97 -1.02 -17.50 2.29
N LYS A 98 -1.04 -17.98 1.04
CA LYS A 98 0.04 -18.81 0.48
C LYS A 98 1.37 -18.07 0.37
N HIS A 99 1.36 -16.73 0.42
CA HIS A 99 2.56 -15.89 0.33
C HIS A 99 2.89 -15.19 1.66
N HIS A 100 2.44 -15.76 2.77
CA HIS A 100 2.61 -15.19 4.11
C HIS A 100 4.05 -14.81 4.44
N PHE A 101 5.02 -15.63 4.06
CA PHE A 101 6.45 -15.40 4.35
C PHE A 101 7.22 -14.69 3.24
N MET A 102 6.56 -14.31 2.15
CA MET A 102 7.23 -13.63 1.04
C MET A 102 7.58 -12.19 1.44
N PRO A 103 8.83 -11.73 1.26
CA PRO A 103 9.17 -10.32 1.48
C PRO A 103 8.32 -9.39 0.60
N ASP A 104 8.01 -8.20 1.11
CA ASP A 104 7.16 -7.24 0.40
C ASP A 104 7.67 -6.89 -1.00
N ASN A 105 8.98 -6.69 -1.14
CA ASN A 105 9.54 -6.35 -2.44
C ASN A 105 9.41 -7.50 -3.45
N ASP A 106 9.52 -8.74 -3.01
CA ASP A 106 9.33 -9.91 -3.88
C ASP A 106 7.85 -10.08 -4.25
N LEU A 107 6.96 -9.91 -3.26
CA LEU A 107 5.52 -9.98 -3.47
C LEU A 107 5.04 -8.93 -4.49
N LYS A 108 5.47 -7.70 -4.31
CA LYS A 108 5.09 -6.60 -5.21
C LYS A 108 5.74 -6.70 -6.58
N GLN A 109 6.96 -7.27 -6.67
CA GLN A 109 7.56 -7.60 -7.96
C GLN A 109 6.72 -8.62 -8.73
N MET A 110 6.24 -9.64 -8.05
CA MET A 110 5.37 -10.66 -8.65
C MET A 110 4.07 -10.04 -9.18
N TRP A 111 3.47 -9.14 -8.42
CA TRP A 111 2.27 -8.42 -8.87
C TRP A 111 2.56 -7.50 -10.04
N LEU A 112 3.71 -6.83 -10.04
CA LEU A 112 4.12 -5.99 -11.17
C LEU A 112 4.30 -6.82 -12.44
N ASP A 113 4.86 -8.01 -12.33
CA ASP A 113 5.03 -8.90 -13.48
C ASP A 113 3.66 -9.29 -14.07
N ASP A 114 2.65 -9.50 -13.23
CA ASP A 114 1.29 -9.79 -13.69
C ASP A 114 0.61 -8.56 -14.33
N ILE A 115 0.83 -7.38 -13.76
CA ILE A 115 0.25 -6.12 -14.29
C ILE A 115 0.91 -5.73 -15.61
N GLY A 116 2.23 -5.91 -15.70
CA GLY A 116 3.05 -5.46 -16.81
C GLY A 116 3.60 -4.06 -16.57
N VAL A 117 4.92 -3.94 -16.53
CA VAL A 117 5.61 -2.68 -16.23
C VAL A 117 5.22 -1.54 -17.18
N ASP A 118 4.97 -1.86 -18.45
CA ASP A 118 4.61 -0.87 -19.46
C ASP A 118 3.21 -0.26 -19.23
N ASN A 119 2.38 -0.91 -18.43
CA ASN A 119 1.05 -0.43 -18.09
C ASN A 119 1.05 0.54 -16.90
N VAL A 120 2.18 0.69 -16.21
CA VAL A 120 2.29 1.51 -14.99
C VAL A 120 2.85 2.88 -15.34
N ALA A 121 2.14 3.93 -14.92
CA ALA A 121 2.56 5.31 -15.12
C ALA A 121 3.51 5.80 -14.02
N MET A 122 3.18 5.50 -12.77
CA MET A 122 3.93 5.96 -11.60
C MET A 122 3.54 5.16 -10.37
N VAL A 123 4.36 5.24 -9.32
CA VAL A 123 4.14 4.55 -8.05
C VAL A 123 4.33 5.51 -6.89
N PHE A 124 3.48 5.36 -5.86
CA PHE A 124 3.60 6.04 -4.56
C PHE A 124 3.81 4.99 -3.48
N ASP A 125 4.93 5.06 -2.77
CA ASP A 125 5.31 4.10 -1.73
C ASP A 125 6.22 4.81 -0.72
N ASP A 126 6.40 4.25 0.47
CA ASP A 126 7.26 4.83 1.50
C ASP A 126 8.47 3.95 1.83
N ARG A 127 8.33 2.63 1.77
CA ARG A 127 9.36 1.71 2.24
C ARG A 127 10.53 1.62 1.28
N GLN A 128 11.72 1.96 1.75
CA GLN A 128 12.93 2.05 0.90
C GLN A 128 13.18 0.79 0.08
N GLN A 129 13.08 -0.37 0.69
CA GLN A 129 13.30 -1.65 0.01
C GLN A 129 12.34 -1.84 -1.18
N VAL A 130 11.11 -1.44 -1.02
CA VAL A 130 10.07 -1.56 -2.06
C VAL A 130 10.25 -0.46 -3.11
N VAL A 131 10.56 0.75 -2.68
CA VAL A 131 10.88 1.87 -3.60
C VAL A 131 12.05 1.51 -4.51
N ASP A 132 13.11 0.92 -3.94
CA ASP A 132 14.25 0.47 -4.72
C ASP A 132 13.85 -0.58 -5.77
N MET A 133 12.96 -1.49 -5.42
CA MET A 133 12.44 -2.48 -6.35
C MET A 133 11.66 -1.83 -7.50
N TRP A 134 10.73 -0.89 -7.20
CA TRP A 134 9.99 -0.17 -8.23
C TRP A 134 10.95 0.56 -9.18
N ARG A 135 11.91 1.28 -8.63
CA ARG A 135 12.89 2.05 -9.41
C ARG A 135 13.80 1.16 -10.25
N SER A 136 14.15 -0.03 -9.75
CA SER A 136 14.97 -0.98 -10.52
C SER A 136 14.24 -1.53 -11.74
N ASN A 137 12.90 -1.48 -11.74
CA ASN A 137 12.07 -1.82 -12.89
C ASN A 137 11.85 -0.63 -13.85
N GLY A 138 12.50 0.50 -13.60
CA GLY A 138 12.40 1.69 -14.44
C GLY A 138 11.18 2.56 -14.16
N LEU A 139 10.48 2.34 -13.04
CA LEU A 139 9.27 3.09 -12.70
C LEU A 139 9.61 4.36 -11.92
N THR A 140 9.00 5.47 -12.32
CA THR A 140 9.04 6.71 -11.52
C THR A 140 8.28 6.46 -10.23
N THR A 141 8.98 6.61 -9.11
CA THR A 141 8.43 6.32 -7.79
C THR A 141 8.55 7.54 -6.90
N PHE A 142 7.42 8.00 -6.41
CA PHE A 142 7.32 9.08 -5.43
C PHE A 142 7.38 8.46 -4.04
N GLN A 143 8.51 8.63 -3.37
CA GLN A 143 8.68 8.17 -1.99
C GLN A 143 8.08 9.19 -1.05
N VAL A 144 6.98 8.84 -0.42
CA VAL A 144 6.15 9.80 0.33
C VAL A 144 6.61 10.05 1.76
N ALA A 145 7.49 9.20 2.28
CA ALA A 145 8.05 9.30 3.62
C ALA A 145 9.34 8.50 3.70
N ASP A 146 10.15 8.75 4.72
CA ASP A 146 11.32 7.93 5.01
C ASP A 146 10.86 6.53 5.44
N GLY A 147 11.45 5.51 4.84
CA GLY A 147 11.01 4.14 5.03
C GLY A 147 12.16 3.13 5.06
N ASP A 148 13.17 3.39 5.86
CA ASP A 148 14.37 2.55 6.00
C ASP A 148 14.17 1.33 6.92
N PHE A 149 12.98 0.84 7.02
CA PHE A 149 12.59 -0.31 7.83
C PHE A 149 12.32 -1.55 6.99
#